data_9ac3c2ec32e1232a5766cd6b65ead9e0
#
_entry.id   9ac3c2ec32e1232a5766cd6b65ead9e0
#
_cell.length_a   1.000
_cell.length_b   1.000
_cell.length_c   1.000
_cell.angle_alpha   90.00
_cell.angle_beta   90.00
_cell.angle_gamma   90.00
#
_symmetry.space_group_name_H-M   'P 1'
#
loop_
_entity.id
_entity.type
_entity.pdbx_description
1 polymer ?
#
loop_
_entity_poly.entity_id
_entity_poly.type
_entity_poly.pdbx_seq_one_letter_code
_entity_poly.pdbx_strand_id
1 'polypeptide(L)'
;VEQSFDLINMSLSTTKKQFAALLHDLADNAYFRRSMLVAAAHNMPVESYPWKFSSVISVGSHEEDDPLVFFYNPNPPVEFFGRGVGVEVAWPGGSKIKASGNSFATPHVTGISALILSKHPELIPFQLKSVLFLTATNVGGSE
;
A
#
# COMPACT_ATOMS: atom_id res chain seq x y z
N VAL A 1 -15.41 2.57 -5.96
CA VAL A 1 -15.45 4.01 -6.28
C VAL A 1 -16.86 4.58 -6.22
N GLU A 2 -17.89 3.79 -6.54
CA GLU A 2 -19.30 4.22 -6.39
C GLU A 2 -19.75 4.26 -4.92
N GLN A 3 -19.13 3.43 -4.06
CA GLN A 3 -19.27 3.50 -2.62
C GLN A 3 -18.08 4.28 -2.05
N SER A 4 -18.34 5.22 -1.14
CA SER A 4 -17.30 6.04 -0.52
C SER A 4 -16.52 5.22 0.53
N PHE A 5 -15.36 4.72 0.14
CA PHE A 5 -14.39 4.10 1.06
C PHE A 5 -13.19 5.05 1.20
N ASP A 6 -12.68 5.22 2.42
CA ASP A 6 -11.48 6.03 2.67
C ASP A 6 -10.22 5.34 2.13
N LEU A 7 -10.15 4.00 2.27
CA LEU A 7 -9.03 3.17 1.85
C LEU A 7 -9.52 1.95 1.06
N ILE A 8 -8.79 1.62 0.00
CA ILE A 8 -9.02 0.42 -0.80
C ILE A 8 -7.71 -0.35 -0.89
N ASN A 9 -7.65 -1.54 -0.27
CA ASN A 9 -6.49 -2.43 -0.36
C ASN A 9 -6.54 -3.26 -1.63
N MET A 10 -5.46 -3.22 -2.41
CA MET A 10 -5.29 -3.97 -3.65
C MET A 10 -4.02 -4.82 -3.60
N SER A 11 -4.12 -6.01 -3.01
CA SER A 11 -3.02 -6.99 -2.96
C SER A 11 -2.83 -7.72 -4.30
N LEU A 12 -2.95 -6.99 -5.41
CA LEU A 12 -2.88 -7.51 -6.77
C LEU A 12 -2.38 -6.44 -7.75
N SER A 13 -1.90 -6.89 -8.90
CA SER A 13 -1.56 -6.03 -10.03
C SER A 13 -1.71 -6.77 -11.36
N THR A 14 -1.75 -6.03 -12.47
CA THR A 14 -1.80 -6.59 -13.80
C THR A 14 -0.68 -6.05 -14.69
N THR A 15 -0.06 -6.92 -15.48
CA THR A 15 0.95 -6.57 -16.49
C THR A 15 0.31 -6.21 -17.85
N LYS A 16 -1.00 -6.33 -17.97
CA LYS A 16 -1.73 -6.10 -19.22
C LYS A 16 -1.84 -4.60 -19.50
N LYS A 17 -0.99 -4.08 -20.38
CA LYS A 17 -0.90 -2.66 -20.75
C LYS A 17 -2.22 -2.06 -21.25
N GLN A 18 -3.08 -2.86 -21.86
CA GLN A 18 -4.39 -2.42 -22.33
C GLN A 18 -5.30 -1.87 -21.23
N PHE A 19 -5.08 -2.24 -19.97
CA PHE A 19 -5.84 -1.72 -18.83
C PHE A 19 -5.17 -0.53 -18.14
N ALA A 20 -3.96 -0.14 -18.55
CA ALA A 20 -3.19 0.90 -17.86
C ALA A 20 -3.94 2.24 -17.80
N ALA A 21 -4.46 2.71 -18.93
CA ALA A 21 -5.19 3.98 -19.00
C ALA A 21 -6.46 3.94 -18.12
N LEU A 22 -7.26 2.89 -18.24
CA LEU A 22 -8.48 2.74 -17.42
C LEU A 22 -8.15 2.71 -15.91
N LEU A 23 -7.14 1.95 -15.52
CA LEU A 23 -6.74 1.86 -14.11
C LEU A 23 -6.15 3.18 -13.60
N HIS A 24 -5.47 3.93 -14.45
CA HIS A 24 -4.95 5.26 -14.11
C HIS A 24 -6.11 6.24 -13.84
N ASP A 25 -7.08 6.31 -14.76
CA ASP A 25 -8.25 7.16 -14.59
C ASP A 25 -9.05 6.81 -13.33
N LEU A 26 -9.20 5.51 -13.03
CA LEU A 26 -9.90 5.05 -11.83
C LEU A 26 -9.12 5.39 -10.55
N ALA A 27 -7.79 5.27 -10.57
CA ALA A 27 -6.95 5.62 -9.44
C ALA A 27 -6.97 7.12 -9.14
N ASP A 28 -6.87 7.95 -10.17
CA ASP A 28 -6.94 9.41 -10.05
C ASP A 28 -8.34 9.85 -9.57
N ASN A 29 -9.41 9.28 -10.13
CA ASN A 29 -10.77 9.56 -9.69
C ASN A 29 -10.98 9.19 -8.20
N ALA A 30 -10.44 8.05 -7.76
CA ALA A 30 -10.49 7.67 -6.35
C ALA A 30 -9.76 8.70 -5.47
N TYR A 31 -8.53 9.06 -5.86
CA TYR A 31 -7.69 10.04 -5.16
C TYR A 31 -8.41 11.39 -4.97
N PHE A 32 -8.99 11.94 -6.03
CA PHE A 32 -9.71 13.22 -5.98
C PHE A 32 -11.05 13.14 -5.24
N ARG A 33 -11.61 11.94 -5.07
CA ARG A 33 -12.79 11.67 -4.24
C ARG A 33 -12.45 11.29 -2.80
N ARG A 34 -11.20 11.50 -2.36
CA ARG A 34 -10.69 11.17 -1.02
C ARG A 34 -10.67 9.68 -0.70
N SER A 35 -10.61 8.84 -1.72
CA SER A 35 -10.46 7.39 -1.57
C SER A 35 -9.04 7.00 -1.98
N MET A 36 -8.22 6.53 -1.03
CA MET A 36 -6.84 6.17 -1.30
C MET A 36 -6.70 4.69 -1.63
N LEU A 37 -6.12 4.39 -2.79
CA LEU A 37 -5.72 3.03 -3.14
C LEU A 37 -4.34 2.72 -2.53
N VAL A 38 -4.24 1.56 -1.89
CA VAL A 38 -2.97 0.99 -1.41
C VAL A 38 -2.74 -0.30 -2.20
N ALA A 39 -1.72 -0.36 -3.02
CA ALA A 39 -1.53 -1.44 -3.96
C ALA A 39 -0.15 -2.11 -3.87
N ALA A 40 -0.15 -3.45 -3.99
CA ALA A 40 1.06 -4.25 -4.00
C ALA A 40 1.89 -3.98 -5.26
N ALA A 41 3.17 -3.67 -5.08
CA ALA A 41 4.14 -3.75 -6.17
C ALA A 41 4.27 -5.20 -6.66
N HIS A 42 4.63 -5.38 -7.92
CA HIS A 42 4.85 -6.73 -8.44
C HIS A 42 6.08 -7.36 -7.75
N ASN A 43 5.99 -8.66 -7.42
CA ASN A 43 7.11 -9.37 -6.76
C ASN A 43 8.33 -9.56 -7.68
N MET A 44 8.16 -9.38 -8.98
CA MET A 44 9.24 -9.40 -9.97
C MET A 44 9.43 -8.00 -10.55
N PRO A 45 10.62 -7.67 -11.11
CA PRO A 45 10.91 -6.36 -11.69
C PRO A 45 10.23 -6.18 -13.06
N VAL A 46 8.92 -6.31 -13.09
CA VAL A 46 8.09 -6.13 -14.28
C VAL A 46 7.12 -4.97 -14.08
N GLU A 47 6.84 -4.26 -15.17
CA GLU A 47 5.86 -3.19 -15.16
C GLU A 47 4.45 -3.75 -14.97
N SER A 48 3.76 -3.27 -13.94
CA SER A 48 2.36 -3.63 -13.67
C SER A 48 1.61 -2.50 -12.99
N TYR A 49 0.29 -2.59 -12.97
CA TYR A 49 -0.62 -1.54 -12.54
C TYR A 49 -1.62 -2.07 -11.50
N PRO A 50 -2.18 -1.23 -10.59
CA PRO A 50 -2.11 0.23 -10.55
C PRO A 50 -0.98 0.82 -9.68
N TRP A 51 -0.17 0.03 -8.99
CA TRP A 51 0.78 0.48 -7.98
C TRP A 51 1.80 1.54 -8.47
N LYS A 52 2.08 1.60 -9.78
CA LYS A 52 3.00 2.60 -10.37
C LYS A 52 2.46 4.03 -10.43
N PHE A 53 1.16 4.22 -10.27
CA PHE A 53 0.55 5.55 -10.38
C PHE A 53 0.78 6.39 -9.13
N SER A 54 1.07 7.69 -9.31
CA SER A 54 1.34 8.63 -8.21
C SER A 54 0.14 8.82 -7.28
N SER A 55 -1.08 8.58 -7.76
CA SER A 55 -2.32 8.62 -6.99
C SER A 55 -2.54 7.38 -6.11
N VAL A 56 -1.62 6.41 -6.13
CA VAL A 56 -1.71 5.16 -5.36
C VAL A 56 -0.57 5.12 -4.35
N ILE A 57 -0.81 4.54 -3.16
CA ILE A 57 0.26 4.15 -2.24
C ILE A 57 0.80 2.80 -2.70
N SER A 58 2.04 2.78 -3.17
CA SER A 58 2.70 1.56 -3.63
C SER A 58 3.48 0.89 -2.51
N VAL A 59 3.32 -0.44 -2.37
CA VAL A 59 3.87 -1.19 -1.25
C VAL A 59 4.72 -2.36 -1.72
N GLY A 60 5.96 -2.40 -1.21
CA GLY A 60 6.87 -3.54 -1.23
C GLY A 60 6.98 -4.20 0.14
N SER A 61 7.81 -5.24 0.25
CA SER A 61 7.98 -6.03 1.47
C SER A 61 9.31 -5.77 2.16
N HIS A 62 9.29 -5.78 3.50
CA HIS A 62 10.46 -5.96 4.36
C HIS A 62 10.25 -7.17 5.29
N GLU A 63 11.30 -7.57 6.00
CA GLU A 63 11.34 -8.78 6.84
C GLU A 63 11.26 -8.50 8.35
N GLU A 64 11.14 -7.23 8.78
CA GLU A 64 10.94 -6.90 10.18
C GLU A 64 9.65 -7.52 10.74
N ASP A 65 9.71 -8.05 11.96
CA ASP A 65 8.61 -8.80 12.55
C ASP A 65 7.48 -7.91 13.10
N ASP A 66 7.79 -6.66 13.47
CA ASP A 66 6.80 -5.72 13.97
C ASP A 66 5.87 -5.26 12.83
N PRO A 67 4.55 -5.52 12.91
CA PRO A 67 3.60 -5.13 11.86
C PRO A 67 3.39 -3.62 11.71
N LEU A 68 3.83 -2.82 12.70
CA LEU A 68 3.75 -1.36 12.65
C LEU A 68 5.01 -0.70 12.10
N VAL A 69 6.11 -1.46 11.97
CA VAL A 69 7.32 -0.96 11.31
C VAL A 69 7.08 -0.88 9.80
N PHE A 70 7.36 0.27 9.24
CA PHE A 70 7.37 0.46 7.79
C PHE A 70 8.44 1.48 7.39
N PHE A 71 8.93 1.36 6.16
CA PHE A 71 10.00 2.19 5.63
C PHE A 71 9.52 2.97 4.42
N TYR A 72 10.01 4.19 4.27
CA TYR A 72 9.88 4.97 3.05
C TYR A 72 11.03 4.65 2.11
N ASN A 73 10.74 4.53 0.82
CA ASN A 73 11.73 4.33 -0.23
C ASN A 73 12.00 5.66 -0.96
N PRO A 74 13.21 6.23 -0.83
CA PRO A 74 13.56 7.45 -1.55
C PRO A 74 13.76 7.24 -3.06
N ASN A 75 13.76 5.99 -3.53
CA ASN A 75 13.98 5.62 -4.93
C ASN A 75 12.70 5.03 -5.54
N PRO A 76 11.78 5.88 -6.07
CA PRO A 76 10.55 5.40 -6.68
C PRO A 76 10.82 4.36 -7.79
N PRO A 77 9.80 3.57 -8.20
CA PRO A 77 8.39 3.85 -8.04
C PRO A 77 7.69 3.23 -6.81
N VAL A 78 8.30 2.29 -6.08
CA VAL A 78 7.70 1.79 -4.84
C VAL A 78 7.93 2.82 -3.74
N GLU A 79 6.85 3.24 -3.05
CA GLU A 79 6.94 4.31 -2.05
C GLU A 79 7.23 3.80 -0.64
N PHE A 80 6.58 2.70 -0.23
CA PHE A 80 6.70 2.19 1.13
C PHE A 80 6.99 0.69 1.16
N PHE A 81 7.68 0.25 2.20
CA PHE A 81 7.86 -1.15 2.51
C PHE A 81 7.18 -1.49 3.83
N GLY A 82 6.31 -2.49 3.81
CA GLY A 82 5.64 -3.04 4.98
C GLY A 82 6.08 -4.47 5.26
N ARG A 83 5.68 -5.02 6.42
CA ARG A 83 5.94 -6.42 6.76
C ARG A 83 5.31 -7.35 5.73
N GLY A 84 6.13 -8.11 5.02
CA GLY A 84 5.64 -8.98 3.94
C GLY A 84 6.43 -10.28 3.79
N VAL A 85 7.33 -10.60 4.75
CA VAL A 85 8.13 -11.83 4.73
C VAL A 85 7.76 -12.69 5.95
N GLY A 86 7.47 -13.96 5.72
CA GLY A 86 7.13 -14.92 6.77
C GLY A 86 5.87 -14.60 7.56
N VAL A 87 4.91 -13.89 6.95
CA VAL A 87 3.65 -13.48 7.58
C VAL A 87 2.75 -14.70 7.78
N GLU A 88 2.26 -14.92 9.01
CA GLU A 88 1.26 -15.95 9.27
C GLU A 88 -0.10 -15.48 8.76
N VAL A 89 -0.68 -16.25 7.87
CA VAL A 89 -1.96 -15.95 7.22
C VAL A 89 -2.92 -17.11 7.32
N ALA A 90 -4.22 -16.81 7.37
CA ALA A 90 -5.27 -17.79 7.29
C ALA A 90 -5.25 -18.50 5.92
N TRP A 91 -5.53 -19.79 5.93
CA TRP A 91 -5.52 -20.62 4.73
C TRP A 91 -6.77 -21.50 4.66
N PRO A 92 -7.18 -21.93 3.46
CA PRO A 92 -8.33 -22.83 3.30
C PRO A 92 -8.28 -24.05 4.22
N GLY A 93 -9.45 -24.46 4.72
CA GLY A 93 -9.57 -25.57 5.68
C GLY A 93 -9.29 -25.19 7.14
N GLY A 94 -9.21 -23.89 7.47
CA GLY A 94 -8.99 -23.40 8.83
C GLY A 94 -7.54 -23.50 9.31
N SER A 95 -6.61 -23.84 8.41
CA SER A 95 -5.19 -23.86 8.68
C SER A 95 -4.57 -22.46 8.62
N LYS A 96 -3.32 -22.35 9.07
CA LYS A 96 -2.49 -21.16 8.89
C LYS A 96 -1.19 -21.57 8.20
N ILE A 97 -0.69 -20.67 7.36
CA ILE A 97 0.62 -20.84 6.70
C ILE A 97 1.47 -19.58 6.89
N LYS A 98 2.78 -19.72 6.75
CA LYS A 98 3.69 -18.58 6.57
C LYS A 98 3.83 -18.30 5.07
N ALA A 99 3.56 -17.06 4.69
CA ALA A 99 3.63 -16.60 3.31
C ALA A 99 4.48 -15.32 3.21
N SER A 100 5.08 -15.12 2.01
CA SER A 100 5.89 -13.94 1.73
C SER A 100 5.50 -13.34 0.39
N GLY A 101 5.53 -12.00 0.30
CA GLY A 101 5.24 -11.24 -0.90
C GLY A 101 4.65 -9.87 -0.61
N ASN A 102 4.72 -8.99 -1.60
CA ASN A 102 4.19 -7.63 -1.49
C ASN A 102 2.68 -7.59 -1.22
N SER A 103 1.94 -8.61 -1.67
CA SER A 103 0.51 -8.77 -1.38
C SER A 103 0.22 -8.97 0.11
N PHE A 104 1.18 -9.46 0.90
CA PHE A 104 1.06 -9.59 2.36
C PHE A 104 1.56 -8.35 3.10
N ALA A 105 2.43 -7.55 2.50
CA ALA A 105 2.86 -6.26 3.03
C ALA A 105 1.79 -5.18 2.87
N THR A 106 1.04 -5.20 1.77
CA THR A 106 0.05 -4.19 1.43
C THR A 106 -1.02 -4.01 2.51
N PRO A 107 -1.64 -5.06 3.09
CA PRO A 107 -2.62 -4.89 4.15
C PRO A 107 -2.03 -4.32 5.45
N HIS A 108 -0.73 -4.49 5.73
CA HIS A 108 -0.09 -3.83 6.87
C HIS A 108 -0.04 -2.32 6.68
N VAL A 109 0.41 -1.84 5.52
CA VAL A 109 0.43 -0.40 5.21
C VAL A 109 -0.99 0.17 5.13
N THR A 110 -1.96 -0.60 4.61
CA THR A 110 -3.38 -0.21 4.62
C THR A 110 -3.90 -0.08 6.06
N GLY A 111 -3.55 -1.01 6.95
CA GLY A 111 -3.92 -0.97 8.36
C GLY A 111 -3.32 0.23 9.10
N ILE A 112 -2.03 0.53 8.86
CA ILE A 112 -1.37 1.73 9.41
C ILE A 112 -2.08 2.99 8.90
N SER A 113 -2.39 3.06 7.62
CA SER A 113 -3.15 4.17 7.02
C SER A 113 -4.53 4.33 7.67
N ALA A 114 -5.22 3.22 7.95
CA ALA A 114 -6.50 3.23 8.64
C ALA A 114 -6.38 3.73 10.09
N LEU A 115 -5.32 3.36 10.81
CA LEU A 115 -5.03 3.88 12.15
C LEU A 115 -4.82 5.41 12.13
N ILE A 116 -4.08 5.92 11.14
CA ILE A 116 -3.89 7.37 10.96
C ILE A 116 -5.24 8.05 10.72
N LEU A 117 -6.02 7.57 9.76
CA LEU A 117 -7.33 8.15 9.42
C LEU A 117 -8.35 8.01 10.57
N SER A 118 -8.25 6.99 11.41
CA SER A 118 -9.12 6.86 12.59
C SER A 118 -8.93 7.99 13.60
N LYS A 119 -7.77 8.61 13.62
CA LYS A 119 -7.43 9.77 14.47
C LYS A 119 -7.58 11.11 13.76
N HIS A 120 -7.42 11.10 12.44
CA HIS A 120 -7.41 12.26 11.57
C HIS A 120 -8.28 12.04 10.34
N PRO A 121 -9.62 11.91 10.49
CA PRO A 121 -10.52 11.57 9.39
C PRO A 121 -10.63 12.69 8.33
N GLU A 122 -10.16 13.90 8.65
CA GLU A 122 -10.15 15.04 7.74
C GLU A 122 -9.03 14.98 6.70
N LEU A 123 -8.01 14.14 6.89
CA LEU A 123 -6.87 14.06 5.97
C LEU A 123 -7.31 13.68 4.56
N ILE A 124 -6.85 14.45 3.60
CA ILE A 124 -6.96 14.11 2.18
C ILE A 124 -5.83 13.16 1.76
N PRO A 125 -5.93 12.45 0.63
CA PRO A 125 -4.92 11.49 0.19
C PRO A 125 -3.47 12.00 0.18
N PHE A 126 -3.25 13.24 -0.27
CA PHE A 126 -1.92 13.86 -0.24
C PHE A 126 -1.36 13.99 1.18
N GLN A 127 -2.20 14.43 2.12
CA GLN A 127 -1.80 14.58 3.53
C GLN A 127 -1.53 13.24 4.19
N LEU A 128 -2.35 12.21 3.89
CA LEU A 128 -2.11 10.86 4.37
C LEU A 128 -0.74 10.33 3.90
N LYS A 129 -0.39 10.50 2.61
CA LYS A 129 0.95 10.15 2.10
C LYS A 129 2.06 10.91 2.82
N SER A 130 1.86 12.19 3.11
CA SER A 130 2.83 13.01 3.84
C SER A 130 3.02 12.54 5.28
N VAL A 131 1.94 12.16 5.96
CA VAL A 131 2.02 11.59 7.33
C VAL A 131 2.75 10.26 7.30
N LEU A 132 2.43 9.37 6.36
CA LEU A 132 3.15 8.10 6.19
C LEU A 132 4.64 8.34 5.96
N PHE A 133 5.01 9.28 5.07
CA PHE A 133 6.40 9.64 4.85
C PHE A 133 7.10 10.08 6.15
N LEU A 134 6.51 11.06 6.86
CA LEU A 134 7.11 11.63 8.07
C LEU A 134 7.19 10.66 9.25
N THR A 135 6.34 9.64 9.28
CA THR A 135 6.29 8.64 10.37
C THR A 135 6.97 7.31 10.00
N ALA A 136 7.48 7.18 8.80
CA ALA A 136 8.27 6.01 8.40
C ALA A 136 9.53 5.88 9.26
N THR A 137 9.85 4.65 9.66
CA THR A 137 10.93 4.35 10.61
C THR A 137 12.29 4.90 10.19
N ASN A 138 12.55 4.95 8.90
CA ASN A 138 13.82 5.46 8.35
C ASN A 138 13.82 6.97 8.04
N VAL A 139 12.74 7.68 8.32
CA VAL A 139 12.62 9.14 8.12
C VAL A 139 12.51 9.87 9.45
N GLY A 140 11.72 9.36 10.40
CA GLY A 140 11.48 9.97 11.72
C GLY A 140 12.60 9.77 12.76
N GLY A 141 13.70 9.13 12.45
CA GLY A 141 14.75 8.70 13.37
C GLY A 141 16.03 9.54 13.41
N SER A 142 15.95 10.85 13.22
CA SER A 142 17.08 11.76 13.42
C SER A 142 16.82 12.73 14.58
N GLU A 143 16.90 12.21 15.81
CA GLU A 143 17.30 12.97 17.00
C GLU A 143 18.48 12.29 17.65
#